data_0e9a4ac5eb9ffd3331ff023b73c93612
#
_entry.id   0e9a4ac5eb9ffd3331ff023b73c93612
#
_cell.length_a   1.000
_cell.length_b   1.000
_cell.length_c   1.000
_cell.angle_alpha   90.00
_cell.angle_beta   90.00
_cell.angle_gamma   90.00
#
_symmetry.space_group_name_H-M   'P 1'
#
loop_
_entity.id
_entity.type
_entity.pdbx_description
1 polymer ?
#
loop_
_entity_poly.entity_id
_entity_poly.type
_entity_poly.pdbx_seq_one_letter_code
_entity_poly.pdbx_strand_id
1 'polypeptide(L)'
;MRYTLEIQKLLLQTQNDSLHPREKANLLKEAIRIADENEDVEWATELRLDLIYELNLLSADAEEITVFSKILDDYENHKDVIKEEDLLWKYKWIWACTFDLPEIPMEQVKAIGEDYKTRILRNGYSLRSYYHRWSVECIWMRQYDKAKEYIDKMLNEKIDDQSCEACELNFMLDYYLETGQFDEAYSRAQPLINKQVTCYEANLRAYLKLSYYAQKAGKPEIAADMCARAEEALVGREKDEYLLLYLGLFIAYYMMTKPERAWEYVERCIGWSLRTNTLKKYRFSCDMVEALKYETRPEVSLSLPEEFPLYRPDGIYQVSELRNYFYQQAEELALRYDARNGNSGYMDRLKQLMSN
;
A
#
# COMPACT_ATOMS: atom_id res chain seq x y z
N MET A 1 -28.59 -12.06 24.11
CA MET A 1 -29.63 -11.37 23.30
C MET A 1 -29.60 -9.83 23.41
N ARG A 2 -29.36 -9.19 24.58
CA ARG A 2 -29.31 -7.71 24.64
C ARG A 2 -28.06 -7.16 23.98
N TYR A 3 -26.88 -7.71 24.27
CA TYR A 3 -25.63 -7.29 23.68
C TYR A 3 -25.60 -7.46 22.14
N THR A 4 -26.28 -8.49 21.61
CA THR A 4 -26.39 -8.72 20.15
C THR A 4 -27.00 -7.50 19.43
N LEU A 5 -28.05 -6.89 19.99
CA LEU A 5 -28.66 -5.70 19.43
C LEU A 5 -27.76 -4.46 19.56
N GLU A 6 -26.96 -4.38 20.61
CA GLU A 6 -25.99 -3.29 20.81
C GLU A 6 -24.90 -3.36 19.74
N ILE A 7 -24.31 -4.54 19.49
CA ILE A 7 -23.34 -4.75 18.42
C ILE A 7 -23.95 -4.46 17.05
N GLN A 8 -25.13 -5.01 16.74
CA GLN A 8 -25.81 -4.76 15.46
C GLN A 8 -26.06 -3.26 15.21
N LYS A 9 -26.37 -2.50 16.24
CA LYS A 9 -26.55 -1.04 16.13
C LYS A 9 -25.23 -0.33 15.76
N LEU A 10 -24.10 -0.78 16.31
CA LEU A 10 -22.78 -0.25 15.93
C LEU A 10 -22.42 -0.62 14.49
N LEU A 11 -22.65 -1.88 14.09
CA LEU A 11 -22.39 -2.33 12.73
C LEU A 11 -23.25 -1.61 11.68
N LEU A 12 -24.49 -1.27 11.97
CA LEU A 12 -25.31 -0.45 11.08
C LEU A 12 -24.71 0.96 10.87
N GLN A 13 -24.02 1.50 11.87
CA GLN A 13 -23.33 2.79 11.71
C GLN A 13 -22.09 2.66 10.81
N THR A 14 -21.34 1.54 10.89
CA THR A 14 -20.16 1.34 10.04
C THR A 14 -20.50 1.22 8.54
N GLN A 15 -21.75 0.88 8.20
CA GLN A 15 -22.21 0.84 6.80
C GLN A 15 -22.36 2.21 6.15
N ASN A 16 -22.22 3.28 6.92
CA ASN A 16 -22.27 4.65 6.37
C ASN A 16 -20.94 4.95 5.62
N ASP A 17 -21.00 5.01 4.29
CA ASP A 17 -19.85 5.28 3.43
C ASP A 17 -19.23 6.67 3.64
N SER A 18 -19.97 7.61 4.26
CA SER A 18 -19.45 8.94 4.56
C SER A 18 -18.53 8.98 5.79
N LEU A 19 -18.53 7.93 6.64
CA LEU A 19 -17.67 7.87 7.81
C LEU A 19 -16.21 7.62 7.40
N HIS A 20 -15.31 8.35 8.06
CA HIS A 20 -13.89 8.13 7.91
C HIS A 20 -13.51 6.75 8.49
N PRO A 21 -12.52 6.01 7.90
CA PRO A 21 -12.09 4.69 8.40
C PRO A 21 -11.75 4.68 9.90
N ARG A 22 -11.22 5.77 10.45
CA ARG A 22 -10.94 5.91 11.90
C ARG A 22 -12.20 5.84 12.75
N GLU A 23 -13.30 6.43 12.29
CA GLU A 23 -14.59 6.41 12.99
C GLU A 23 -15.19 5.01 12.95
N LYS A 24 -15.13 4.35 11.77
CA LYS A 24 -15.52 2.93 11.62
C LYS A 24 -14.70 2.00 12.51
N ALA A 25 -13.37 2.18 12.55
CA ALA A 25 -12.49 1.42 13.43
C ALA A 25 -12.86 1.59 14.92
N ASN A 26 -13.21 2.80 15.36
CA ASN A 26 -13.65 3.03 16.74
C ASN A 26 -14.98 2.33 17.07
N LEU A 27 -15.94 2.32 16.14
CA LEU A 27 -17.20 1.60 16.30
C LEU A 27 -16.97 0.08 16.39
N LEU A 28 -16.08 -0.46 15.55
CA LEU A 28 -15.70 -1.88 15.60
C LEU A 28 -14.98 -2.24 16.90
N LYS A 29 -14.07 -1.39 17.41
CA LYS A 29 -13.42 -1.61 18.71
C LYS A 29 -14.42 -1.69 19.86
N GLU A 30 -15.46 -0.84 19.85
CA GLU A 30 -16.53 -0.88 20.84
C GLU A 30 -17.37 -2.17 20.69
N ALA A 31 -17.70 -2.57 19.45
CA ALA A 31 -18.41 -3.82 19.19
C ALA A 31 -17.61 -5.05 19.67
N ILE A 32 -16.30 -5.08 19.42
CA ILE A 32 -15.38 -6.12 19.90
C ILE A 32 -15.37 -6.18 21.44
N ARG A 33 -15.28 -5.03 22.11
CA ARG A 33 -15.31 -4.97 23.58
C ARG A 33 -16.59 -5.61 24.13
N ILE A 34 -17.74 -5.32 23.53
CA ILE A 34 -19.03 -5.90 23.94
C ILE A 34 -19.06 -7.41 23.70
N ALA A 35 -18.53 -7.90 22.57
CA ALA A 35 -18.48 -9.33 22.28
C ALA A 35 -17.55 -10.06 23.27
N ASP A 36 -16.36 -9.52 23.55
CA ASP A 36 -15.39 -10.06 24.53
C ASP A 36 -15.97 -10.13 25.94
N GLU A 37 -16.68 -9.09 26.39
CA GLU A 37 -17.34 -9.06 27.71
C GLU A 37 -18.45 -10.12 27.86
N ASN A 38 -18.99 -10.59 26.72
CA ASN A 38 -20.01 -11.64 26.70
C ASN A 38 -19.46 -13.00 26.29
N GLU A 39 -18.13 -13.15 26.21
CA GLU A 39 -17.42 -14.38 25.85
C GLU A 39 -17.84 -14.94 24.47
N ASP A 40 -18.31 -14.06 23.57
CA ASP A 40 -18.69 -14.41 22.19
C ASP A 40 -17.46 -14.37 21.27
N VAL A 41 -16.64 -15.41 21.38
CA VAL A 41 -15.33 -15.49 20.68
C VAL A 41 -15.49 -15.53 19.16
N GLU A 42 -16.54 -16.19 18.66
CA GLU A 42 -16.81 -16.27 17.21
C GLU A 42 -17.06 -14.87 16.66
N TRP A 43 -18.00 -14.15 17.22
CA TRP A 43 -18.33 -12.81 16.75
C TRP A 43 -17.21 -11.80 16.99
N ALA A 44 -16.52 -11.89 18.14
CA ALA A 44 -15.35 -11.05 18.40
C ALA A 44 -14.25 -11.24 17.35
N THR A 45 -14.06 -12.47 16.84
CA THR A 45 -13.11 -12.79 15.77
C THR A 45 -13.54 -12.16 14.44
N GLU A 46 -14.80 -12.30 14.04
CA GLU A 46 -15.34 -11.67 12.83
C GLU A 46 -15.16 -10.15 12.87
N LEU A 47 -15.52 -9.52 13.98
CA LEU A 47 -15.37 -8.07 14.17
C LEU A 47 -13.90 -7.61 14.11
N ARG A 48 -12.96 -8.42 14.63
CA ARG A 48 -11.52 -8.15 14.52
C ARG A 48 -11.02 -8.26 13.08
N LEU A 49 -11.55 -9.20 12.30
CA LEU A 49 -11.22 -9.30 10.86
C LEU A 49 -11.71 -8.09 10.07
N ASP A 50 -12.89 -7.54 10.42
CA ASP A 50 -13.40 -6.29 9.85
C ASP A 50 -12.55 -5.09 10.29
N LEU A 51 -12.16 -5.04 11.57
CA LEU A 51 -11.29 -3.99 12.09
C LEU A 51 -9.95 -3.93 11.35
N ILE A 52 -9.34 -5.08 11.04
CA ILE A 52 -8.09 -5.13 10.25
C ILE A 52 -8.27 -4.44 8.89
N TYR A 53 -9.43 -4.55 8.24
CA TYR A 53 -9.69 -3.85 6.99
C TYR A 53 -9.63 -2.32 7.16
N GLU A 54 -10.31 -1.78 8.17
CA GLU A 54 -10.31 -0.33 8.44
C GLU A 54 -8.93 0.19 8.86
N LEU A 55 -8.19 -0.59 9.65
CA LEU A 55 -6.81 -0.26 10.05
C LEU A 55 -5.85 -0.24 8.84
N ASN A 56 -6.03 -1.14 7.89
CA ASN A 56 -5.23 -1.18 6.66
C ASN A 56 -5.42 0.11 5.83
N LEU A 57 -6.65 0.62 5.73
CA LEU A 57 -6.93 1.90 5.08
C LEU A 57 -6.23 3.07 5.79
N LEU A 58 -6.03 2.97 7.10
CA LEU A 58 -5.34 3.97 7.94
C LEU A 58 -3.82 3.80 7.98
N SER A 59 -3.27 2.75 7.37
CA SER A 59 -1.83 2.40 7.48
C SER A 59 -1.37 2.15 8.93
N ALA A 60 -2.24 1.53 9.73
CA ALA A 60 -2.02 1.27 11.15
C ALA A 60 -1.40 -0.13 11.41
N ASP A 61 -0.30 -0.45 10.68
CA ASP A 61 0.29 -1.78 10.59
C ASP A 61 0.58 -2.45 11.96
N ALA A 62 1.10 -1.69 12.91
CA ALA A 62 1.40 -2.22 14.25
C ALA A 62 0.11 -2.63 15.00
N GLU A 63 -0.98 -1.89 14.81
CA GLU A 63 -2.28 -2.22 15.40
C GLU A 63 -2.90 -3.42 14.68
N GLU A 64 -2.80 -3.49 13.34
CA GLU A 64 -3.24 -4.68 12.57
C GLU A 64 -2.57 -5.95 13.08
N ILE A 65 -1.24 -5.93 13.27
CA ILE A 65 -0.48 -7.07 13.81
C ILE A 65 -0.98 -7.44 15.22
N THR A 66 -1.22 -6.45 16.06
CA THR A 66 -1.71 -6.68 17.43
C THR A 66 -3.09 -7.32 17.44
N VAL A 67 -4.02 -6.80 16.62
CA VAL A 67 -5.38 -7.36 16.50
C VAL A 67 -5.34 -8.79 15.96
N PHE A 68 -4.51 -9.05 14.95
CA PHE A 68 -4.40 -10.39 14.38
C PHE A 68 -3.71 -11.39 15.32
N SER A 69 -2.76 -10.95 16.12
CA SER A 69 -2.14 -11.81 17.16
C SER A 69 -3.19 -12.32 18.15
N LYS A 70 -4.17 -11.46 18.52
CA LYS A 70 -5.29 -11.88 19.36
C LYS A 70 -6.21 -12.90 18.65
N ILE A 71 -6.48 -12.70 17.35
CA ILE A 71 -7.24 -13.68 16.54
C ILE A 71 -6.56 -15.05 16.54
N LEU A 72 -5.23 -15.09 16.35
CA LEU A 72 -4.49 -16.35 16.37
C LEU A 72 -4.52 -17.04 17.75
N ASP A 73 -4.43 -16.26 18.83
CA ASP A 73 -4.56 -16.77 20.19
C ASP A 73 -5.96 -17.35 20.44
N ASP A 74 -7.01 -16.65 20.02
CA ASP A 74 -8.39 -17.13 20.10
C ASP A 74 -8.58 -18.41 19.26
N TYR A 75 -8.04 -18.45 18.04
CA TYR A 75 -8.08 -19.66 17.20
C TYR A 75 -7.40 -20.86 17.86
N GLU A 76 -6.21 -20.69 18.46
CA GLU A 76 -5.52 -21.82 19.10
C GLU A 76 -6.32 -22.42 20.28
N ASN A 77 -7.12 -21.59 20.95
CA ASN A 77 -7.94 -22.00 22.09
C ASN A 77 -9.38 -22.46 21.73
N HIS A 78 -9.87 -22.07 20.52
CA HIS A 78 -11.27 -22.28 20.11
C HIS A 78 -11.37 -22.80 18.65
N LYS A 79 -10.60 -23.85 18.32
CA LYS A 79 -10.57 -24.48 16.96
C LYS A 79 -11.88 -25.14 16.56
N ASP A 80 -12.77 -25.38 17.48
CA ASP A 80 -14.12 -25.90 17.25
C ASP A 80 -15.10 -24.82 16.75
N VAL A 81 -14.76 -23.54 16.95
CA VAL A 81 -15.59 -22.39 16.59
C VAL A 81 -14.98 -21.61 15.44
N ILE A 82 -13.67 -21.31 15.52
CA ILE A 82 -12.96 -20.52 14.53
C ILE A 82 -12.30 -21.44 13.50
N LYS A 83 -12.58 -21.23 12.21
CA LYS A 83 -11.93 -21.97 11.13
C LYS A 83 -10.66 -21.25 10.66
N GLU A 84 -9.58 -22.02 10.54
CA GLU A 84 -8.31 -21.44 10.09
C GLU A 84 -8.38 -20.86 8.69
N GLU A 85 -9.13 -21.49 7.78
CA GLU A 85 -9.29 -21.04 6.39
C GLU A 85 -9.80 -19.60 6.32
N ASP A 86 -10.68 -19.17 7.23
CA ASP A 86 -11.27 -17.83 7.28
C ASP A 86 -10.23 -16.77 7.67
N LEU A 87 -9.13 -17.16 8.31
CA LEU A 87 -8.06 -16.26 8.76
C LEU A 87 -6.99 -16.02 7.70
N LEU A 88 -6.83 -16.95 6.74
CA LEU A 88 -5.66 -16.99 5.85
C LEU A 88 -5.56 -15.77 4.94
N TRP A 89 -6.71 -15.24 4.44
CA TRP A 89 -6.70 -14.04 3.62
C TRP A 89 -6.14 -12.83 4.36
N LYS A 90 -6.53 -12.63 5.62
CA LYS A 90 -6.01 -11.54 6.45
C LYS A 90 -4.58 -11.83 6.89
N TYR A 91 -4.21 -13.08 7.12
CA TYR A 91 -2.85 -13.43 7.52
C TYR A 91 -1.82 -12.98 6.49
N LYS A 92 -2.08 -13.14 5.19
CA LYS A 92 -1.15 -12.63 4.17
C LYS A 92 -1.01 -11.09 4.18
N TRP A 93 -2.06 -10.35 4.60
CA TRP A 93 -1.95 -8.91 4.80
C TRP A 93 -1.08 -8.56 5.98
N ILE A 94 -1.28 -9.26 7.10
CA ILE A 94 -0.45 -9.07 8.30
C ILE A 94 1.02 -9.39 8.01
N TRP A 95 1.29 -10.47 7.27
CA TRP A 95 2.65 -10.74 6.82
C TRP A 95 3.21 -9.60 5.95
N ALA A 96 2.41 -9.00 5.09
CA ALA A 96 2.80 -7.80 4.34
C ALA A 96 3.13 -6.62 5.27
N CYS A 97 2.31 -6.33 6.28
CA CYS A 97 2.55 -5.26 7.25
C CYS A 97 3.91 -5.42 7.97
N THR A 98 4.40 -6.64 8.17
CA THR A 98 5.73 -6.85 8.79
C THR A 98 6.88 -6.34 7.93
N PHE A 99 6.72 -6.29 6.61
CA PHE A 99 7.71 -5.67 5.73
C PHE A 99 7.68 -4.15 5.80
N ASP A 100 6.52 -3.55 6.09
CA ASP A 100 6.33 -2.10 6.17
C ASP A 100 6.98 -1.49 7.42
N LEU A 101 7.29 -2.32 8.43
CA LEU A 101 7.88 -1.93 9.70
C LEU A 101 9.36 -2.35 9.78
N PRO A 102 10.32 -1.43 9.56
CA PRO A 102 11.75 -1.76 9.58
C PRO A 102 12.28 -2.14 10.98
N GLU A 103 11.48 -1.95 12.04
CA GLU A 103 11.77 -2.39 13.41
C GLU A 103 11.62 -3.90 13.59
N ILE A 104 10.85 -4.58 12.74
CA ILE A 104 10.66 -6.02 12.78
C ILE A 104 11.86 -6.68 12.08
N PRO A 105 12.67 -7.50 12.80
CA PRO A 105 13.82 -8.17 12.21
C PRO A 105 13.42 -9.08 11.05
N MET A 106 14.23 -9.13 9.99
CA MET A 106 13.96 -9.95 8.80
C MET A 106 13.78 -11.44 9.13
N GLU A 107 14.42 -11.93 10.19
CA GLU A 107 14.23 -13.31 10.66
C GLU A 107 12.80 -13.55 11.15
N GLN A 108 12.21 -12.59 11.86
CA GLN A 108 10.80 -12.68 12.29
C GLN A 108 9.85 -12.57 11.09
N VAL A 109 10.12 -11.66 10.15
CA VAL A 109 9.34 -11.54 8.90
C VAL A 109 9.31 -12.87 8.14
N LYS A 110 10.48 -13.54 8.04
CA LYS A 110 10.59 -14.87 7.40
C LYS A 110 9.85 -15.94 8.18
N ALA A 111 9.96 -15.95 9.52
CA ALA A 111 9.27 -16.93 10.36
C ALA A 111 7.75 -16.83 10.21
N ILE A 112 7.20 -15.60 10.17
CA ILE A 112 5.77 -15.37 9.92
C ILE A 112 5.37 -15.87 8.52
N GLY A 113 6.21 -15.64 7.50
CA GLY A 113 5.99 -16.15 6.16
C GLY A 113 6.00 -17.68 6.06
N GLU A 114 6.90 -18.36 6.79
CA GLU A 114 6.93 -19.83 6.82
C GLU A 114 5.75 -20.42 7.61
N ASP A 115 5.27 -19.74 8.65
CA ASP A 115 4.02 -20.13 9.34
C ASP A 115 2.82 -19.95 8.40
N TYR A 116 2.69 -18.81 7.71
CA TYR A 116 1.66 -18.60 6.69
C TYR A 116 1.69 -19.71 5.62
N LYS A 117 2.87 -20.00 5.06
CA LYS A 117 3.07 -21.06 4.06
C LYS A 117 2.60 -22.44 4.58
N THR A 118 2.93 -22.76 5.82
CA THR A 118 2.52 -24.02 6.45
C THR A 118 1.00 -24.10 6.55
N ARG A 119 0.34 -23.01 6.97
CA ARG A 119 -1.10 -22.93 7.13
C ARG A 119 -1.85 -23.05 5.80
N ILE A 120 -1.41 -22.31 4.75
CA ILE A 120 -2.07 -22.41 3.43
C ILE A 120 -1.96 -23.83 2.87
N LEU A 121 -0.81 -24.50 2.98
CA LEU A 121 -0.63 -25.87 2.49
C LEU A 121 -1.52 -26.87 3.23
N ARG A 122 -1.63 -26.80 4.57
CA ARG A 122 -2.48 -27.71 5.32
C ARG A 122 -3.98 -27.53 5.08
N ASN A 123 -4.37 -26.33 4.60
CA ASN A 123 -5.74 -26.03 4.17
C ASN A 123 -5.97 -26.32 2.65
N GLY A 124 -4.99 -26.91 1.97
CA GLY A 124 -5.12 -27.36 0.58
C GLY A 124 -4.95 -26.27 -0.48
N TYR A 125 -4.48 -25.09 -0.11
CA TYR A 125 -4.16 -23.99 -1.02
C TYR A 125 -2.78 -24.14 -1.64
N SER A 126 -2.55 -23.45 -2.76
CA SER A 126 -1.27 -23.40 -3.45
C SER A 126 -0.29 -22.42 -2.80
N LEU A 127 0.98 -22.46 -3.22
CA LEU A 127 1.98 -21.49 -2.77
C LEU A 127 1.96 -20.18 -3.57
N ARG A 128 0.94 -19.96 -4.43
CA ARG A 128 0.85 -18.79 -5.32
C ARG A 128 0.94 -17.47 -4.57
N SER A 129 0.14 -17.30 -3.52
CA SER A 129 0.14 -16.09 -2.69
C SER A 129 1.43 -15.88 -1.90
N TYR A 130 2.10 -16.96 -1.47
CA TYR A 130 3.40 -16.91 -0.81
C TYR A 130 4.50 -16.42 -1.77
N TYR A 131 4.57 -16.97 -2.99
CA TYR A 131 5.54 -16.53 -4.00
C TYR A 131 5.24 -15.12 -4.49
N HIS A 132 3.97 -14.76 -4.63
CA HIS A 132 3.58 -13.39 -4.94
C HIS A 132 4.15 -12.39 -3.92
N ARG A 133 3.98 -12.63 -2.63
CA ARG A 133 4.53 -11.72 -1.59
C ARG A 133 6.04 -11.58 -1.72
N TRP A 134 6.77 -12.67 -1.82
CA TRP A 134 8.23 -12.61 -1.99
C TRP A 134 8.65 -11.87 -3.27
N SER A 135 7.93 -12.03 -4.36
CA SER A 135 8.24 -11.31 -5.60
C SER A 135 8.14 -9.79 -5.40
N VAL A 136 7.08 -9.33 -4.72
CA VAL A 136 6.87 -7.91 -4.39
C VAL A 136 8.02 -7.37 -3.56
N GLU A 137 8.40 -8.07 -2.50
CA GLU A 137 9.46 -7.61 -1.60
C GLU A 137 10.84 -7.60 -2.27
N CYS A 138 11.13 -8.60 -3.10
CA CYS A 138 12.36 -8.62 -3.89
C CYS A 138 12.45 -7.46 -4.89
N ILE A 139 11.33 -7.02 -5.50
CA ILE A 139 11.29 -5.83 -6.35
C ILE A 139 11.68 -4.59 -5.53
N TRP A 140 11.11 -4.42 -4.33
CA TRP A 140 11.42 -3.29 -3.47
C TRP A 140 12.86 -3.27 -2.97
N MET A 141 13.42 -4.44 -2.65
CA MET A 141 14.83 -4.63 -2.31
C MET A 141 15.76 -4.58 -3.52
N ARG A 142 15.23 -4.33 -4.73
CA ARG A 142 15.97 -4.33 -6.01
C ARG A 142 16.72 -5.64 -6.31
N GLN A 143 16.23 -6.75 -5.78
CA GLN A 143 16.75 -8.09 -6.06
C GLN A 143 16.00 -8.68 -7.25
N TYR A 144 16.16 -8.07 -8.44
CA TYR A 144 15.32 -8.35 -9.61
C TYR A 144 15.43 -9.79 -10.12
N ASP A 145 16.60 -10.44 -10.00
CA ASP A 145 16.76 -11.85 -10.38
C ASP A 145 15.90 -12.75 -9.48
N LYS A 146 15.93 -12.52 -8.16
CA LYS A 146 15.07 -13.25 -7.21
C LYS A 146 13.59 -12.93 -7.40
N ALA A 147 13.27 -11.67 -7.69
CA ALA A 147 11.89 -11.27 -8.00
C ALA A 147 11.36 -12.06 -9.19
N LYS A 148 12.16 -12.18 -10.27
CA LYS A 148 11.81 -12.98 -11.45
C LYS A 148 11.62 -14.45 -11.12
N GLU A 149 12.52 -15.04 -10.32
CA GLU A 149 12.38 -16.42 -9.86
C GLU A 149 11.06 -16.65 -9.11
N TYR A 150 10.70 -15.73 -8.21
CA TYR A 150 9.44 -15.83 -7.47
C TYR A 150 8.21 -15.58 -8.36
N ILE A 151 8.28 -14.67 -9.32
CA ILE A 151 7.22 -14.48 -10.33
C ILE A 151 7.02 -15.77 -11.12
N ASP A 152 8.08 -16.43 -11.58
CA ASP A 152 7.99 -17.68 -12.34
C ASP A 152 7.40 -18.82 -11.50
N LYS A 153 7.81 -18.93 -10.22
CA LYS A 153 7.21 -19.90 -9.28
C LYS A 153 5.73 -19.61 -9.08
N MET A 154 5.35 -18.35 -8.85
CA MET A 154 3.96 -17.93 -8.70
C MET A 154 3.10 -18.32 -9.90
N LEU A 155 3.59 -18.04 -11.13
CA LEU A 155 2.87 -18.33 -12.37
C LEU A 155 2.70 -19.83 -12.64
N ASN A 156 3.55 -20.68 -12.08
CA ASN A 156 3.45 -22.14 -12.17
C ASN A 156 2.48 -22.75 -11.13
N GLU A 157 2.06 -21.99 -10.13
CA GLU A 157 1.06 -22.43 -9.16
C GLU A 157 -0.36 -22.18 -9.66
N LYS A 158 -1.31 -23.03 -9.23
CA LYS A 158 -2.73 -22.81 -9.53
C LYS A 158 -3.25 -21.54 -8.85
N ILE A 159 -4.20 -20.88 -9.51
CA ILE A 159 -5.00 -19.81 -8.89
C ILE A 159 -6.00 -20.45 -7.93
N ASP A 160 -6.14 -19.87 -6.75
CA ASP A 160 -7.09 -20.29 -5.71
C ASP A 160 -7.62 -19.08 -4.92
N ASP A 161 -8.42 -19.32 -3.88
CA ASP A 161 -9.06 -18.28 -3.08
C ASP A 161 -8.08 -17.40 -2.29
N GLN A 162 -6.80 -17.81 -2.18
CA GLN A 162 -5.74 -16.99 -1.60
C GLN A 162 -5.06 -16.08 -2.65
N SER A 163 -5.49 -16.14 -3.91
CA SER A 163 -4.94 -15.41 -5.05
C SER A 163 -5.84 -14.26 -5.50
N CYS A 164 -5.25 -13.21 -6.07
CA CYS A 164 -5.98 -12.13 -6.73
C CYS A 164 -5.24 -11.77 -8.02
N GLU A 165 -5.75 -12.26 -9.16
CA GLU A 165 -5.11 -12.08 -10.46
C GLU A 165 -4.86 -10.61 -10.79
N ALA A 166 -5.82 -9.71 -10.51
CA ALA A 166 -5.66 -8.29 -10.76
C ALA A 166 -4.53 -7.67 -9.94
N CYS A 167 -4.39 -8.07 -8.64
CA CYS A 167 -3.30 -7.61 -7.79
C CYS A 167 -1.95 -8.16 -8.27
N GLU A 168 -1.88 -9.45 -8.63
CA GLU A 168 -0.66 -10.07 -9.13
C GLU A 168 -0.17 -9.40 -10.42
N LEU A 169 -1.06 -9.15 -11.39
CA LEU A 169 -0.73 -8.40 -12.60
C LEU A 169 -0.21 -7.00 -12.26
N ASN A 170 -0.87 -6.29 -11.34
CA ASN A 170 -0.44 -4.95 -10.94
C ASN A 170 0.97 -4.93 -10.33
N PHE A 171 1.34 -5.91 -9.51
CA PHE A 171 2.68 -5.99 -8.94
C PHE A 171 3.72 -6.51 -9.93
N MET A 172 3.34 -7.38 -10.88
CA MET A 172 4.24 -7.74 -11.99
C MET A 172 4.60 -6.52 -12.85
N LEU A 173 3.69 -5.54 -12.99
CA LEU A 173 4.03 -4.28 -13.67
C LEU A 173 5.21 -3.59 -13.00
N ASP A 174 5.28 -3.57 -11.68
CA ASP A 174 6.41 -2.94 -10.96
C ASP A 174 7.74 -3.57 -11.37
N TYR A 175 7.80 -4.89 -11.52
CA TYR A 175 9.00 -5.57 -12.00
C TYR A 175 9.44 -5.09 -13.39
N TYR A 176 8.53 -5.09 -14.37
CA TYR A 176 8.86 -4.69 -15.74
C TYR A 176 9.18 -3.20 -15.85
N LEU A 177 8.46 -2.35 -15.14
CA LEU A 177 8.68 -0.90 -15.12
C LEU A 177 10.02 -0.55 -14.45
N GLU A 178 10.34 -1.16 -13.32
CA GLU A 178 11.60 -0.95 -12.59
C GLU A 178 12.82 -1.48 -13.34
N THR A 179 12.65 -2.49 -14.18
CA THR A 179 13.70 -3.05 -15.05
C THR A 179 13.77 -2.40 -16.44
N GLY A 180 13.00 -1.31 -16.66
CA GLY A 180 13.03 -0.54 -17.90
C GLY A 180 12.31 -1.19 -19.10
N GLN A 181 11.46 -2.18 -18.87
CA GLN A 181 10.76 -2.96 -19.89
C GLN A 181 9.33 -2.43 -20.09
N PHE A 182 9.19 -1.16 -20.47
CA PHE A 182 7.88 -0.51 -20.56
C PHE A 182 6.90 -1.22 -21.51
N ASP A 183 7.36 -1.63 -22.71
CA ASP A 183 6.47 -2.27 -23.69
C ASP A 183 5.91 -3.60 -23.21
N GLU A 184 6.71 -4.39 -22.52
CA GLU A 184 6.26 -5.63 -21.88
C GLU A 184 5.29 -5.33 -20.73
N ALA A 185 5.60 -4.34 -19.89
CA ALA A 185 4.69 -3.90 -18.83
C ALA A 185 3.33 -3.48 -19.39
N TYR A 186 3.31 -2.64 -20.43
CA TYR A 186 2.08 -2.15 -21.05
C TYR A 186 1.27 -3.27 -21.70
N SER A 187 1.94 -4.22 -22.39
CA SER A 187 1.30 -5.40 -22.96
C SER A 187 0.62 -6.26 -21.88
N ARG A 188 1.31 -6.54 -20.79
CA ARG A 188 0.78 -7.32 -19.66
C ARG A 188 -0.31 -6.60 -18.88
N ALA A 189 -0.33 -5.27 -18.90
CA ALA A 189 -1.37 -4.47 -18.26
C ALA A 189 -2.72 -4.49 -19.00
N GLN A 190 -2.79 -4.99 -20.24
CA GLN A 190 -4.02 -4.91 -21.04
C GLN A 190 -5.26 -5.49 -20.35
N PRO A 191 -5.21 -6.62 -19.63
CA PRO A 191 -6.36 -7.12 -18.87
C PRO A 191 -6.85 -6.13 -17.79
N LEU A 192 -5.93 -5.41 -17.11
CA LEU A 192 -6.27 -4.38 -16.15
C LEU A 192 -6.81 -3.12 -16.83
N ILE A 193 -6.14 -2.66 -17.89
CA ILE A 193 -6.53 -1.44 -18.65
C ILE A 193 -7.93 -1.61 -19.22
N ASN A 194 -8.26 -2.78 -19.74
CA ASN A 194 -9.54 -3.09 -20.37
C ASN A 194 -10.58 -3.65 -19.38
N LYS A 195 -10.30 -3.61 -18.07
CA LYS A 195 -11.19 -4.09 -17.00
C LYS A 195 -11.66 -5.54 -17.20
N GLN A 196 -10.86 -6.39 -17.86
CA GLN A 196 -11.12 -7.83 -17.99
C GLN A 196 -10.89 -8.55 -16.65
N VAL A 197 -9.92 -8.10 -15.90
CA VAL A 197 -9.71 -8.45 -14.49
C VAL A 197 -9.79 -7.19 -13.65
N THR A 198 -10.46 -7.28 -12.50
CA THR A 198 -10.70 -6.14 -11.64
C THR A 198 -10.47 -6.52 -10.18
N CYS A 199 -9.98 -5.57 -9.42
CA CYS A 199 -9.96 -5.57 -7.97
C CYS A 199 -10.13 -4.13 -7.53
N TYR A 200 -10.53 -3.90 -6.28
CA TYR A 200 -10.90 -2.58 -5.74
C TYR A 200 -10.00 -1.44 -6.22
N GLU A 201 -8.68 -1.66 -6.36
CA GLU A 201 -7.72 -0.63 -6.73
C GLU A 201 -6.73 -1.01 -7.82
N ALA A 202 -6.63 -2.28 -8.21
CA ALA A 202 -5.56 -2.71 -9.10
C ALA A 202 -5.58 -1.97 -10.45
N ASN A 203 -6.76 -1.68 -10.98
CA ASN A 203 -6.90 -0.93 -12.23
C ASN A 203 -6.43 0.53 -12.07
N LEU A 204 -6.87 1.23 -11.02
CA LEU A 204 -6.44 2.60 -10.72
C LEU A 204 -4.91 2.66 -10.53
N ARG A 205 -4.34 1.74 -9.75
CA ARG A 205 -2.89 1.66 -9.54
C ARG A 205 -2.13 1.51 -10.85
N ALA A 206 -2.64 0.68 -11.77
CA ALA A 206 -2.04 0.51 -13.09
C ALA A 206 -2.09 1.81 -13.90
N TYR A 207 -3.22 2.52 -13.90
CA TYR A 207 -3.36 3.80 -14.62
C TYR A 207 -2.40 4.86 -14.07
N LEU A 208 -2.31 5.02 -12.76
CA LEU A 208 -1.42 5.97 -12.10
C LEU A 208 0.07 5.71 -12.44
N LYS A 209 0.50 4.45 -12.39
CA LYS A 209 1.88 4.06 -12.74
C LYS A 209 2.17 4.27 -14.22
N LEU A 210 1.28 3.77 -15.08
CA LEU A 210 1.49 3.82 -16.53
C LEU A 210 1.47 5.23 -17.08
N SER A 211 0.72 6.18 -16.49
CA SER A 211 0.78 7.59 -16.88
C SER A 211 2.21 8.14 -16.75
N TYR A 212 2.86 7.91 -15.62
CA TYR A 212 4.22 8.36 -15.37
C TYR A 212 5.27 7.64 -16.25
N TYR A 213 5.24 6.30 -16.26
CA TYR A 213 6.25 5.52 -16.97
C TYR A 213 6.13 5.63 -18.49
N ALA A 214 4.91 5.80 -19.05
CA ALA A 214 4.71 6.08 -20.46
C ALA A 214 5.28 7.43 -20.85
N GLN A 215 5.08 8.47 -20.01
CA GLN A 215 5.67 9.79 -20.24
C GLN A 215 7.20 9.72 -20.25
N LYS A 216 7.82 9.03 -19.30
CA LYS A 216 9.27 8.79 -19.27
C LYS A 216 9.78 8.01 -20.47
N ALA A 217 9.01 7.05 -20.97
CA ALA A 217 9.34 6.25 -22.15
C ALA A 217 9.12 6.98 -23.49
N GLY A 218 8.76 8.27 -23.47
CA GLY A 218 8.49 9.04 -24.69
C GLY A 218 7.20 8.64 -25.42
N LYS A 219 6.19 8.13 -24.70
CA LYS A 219 4.89 7.68 -25.23
C LYS A 219 3.74 8.55 -24.68
N PRO A 220 3.70 9.85 -25.02
CA PRO A 220 2.79 10.82 -24.41
C PRO A 220 1.31 10.50 -24.65
N GLU A 221 0.96 9.85 -25.76
CA GLU A 221 -0.43 9.46 -26.05
C GLU A 221 -0.93 8.39 -25.08
N ILE A 222 -0.11 7.39 -24.80
CA ILE A 222 -0.42 6.36 -23.79
C ILE A 222 -0.50 7.00 -22.41
N ALA A 223 0.46 7.89 -22.08
CA ALA A 223 0.46 8.59 -20.80
C ALA A 223 -0.82 9.40 -20.58
N ALA A 224 -1.29 10.12 -21.62
CA ALA A 224 -2.51 10.91 -21.57
C ALA A 224 -3.79 10.04 -21.42
N ASP A 225 -3.88 8.90 -22.13
CA ASP A 225 -5.00 7.95 -21.96
C ASP A 225 -5.03 7.38 -20.54
N MET A 226 -3.89 6.94 -20.01
CA MET A 226 -3.80 6.42 -18.66
C MET A 226 -4.14 7.48 -17.61
N CYS A 227 -3.68 8.72 -17.82
CA CYS A 227 -4.03 9.85 -16.96
C CYS A 227 -5.55 10.11 -16.95
N ALA A 228 -6.21 10.12 -18.12
CA ALA A 228 -7.64 10.34 -18.20
C ALA A 228 -8.43 9.25 -17.43
N ARG A 229 -8.04 7.99 -17.57
CA ARG A 229 -8.64 6.86 -16.83
C ARG A 229 -8.38 6.96 -15.32
N ALA A 230 -7.19 7.42 -14.92
CA ALA A 230 -6.87 7.63 -13.52
C ALA A 230 -7.74 8.74 -12.91
N GLU A 231 -7.87 9.89 -13.59
CA GLU A 231 -8.71 11.00 -13.14
C GLU A 231 -10.19 10.58 -13.01
N GLU A 232 -10.73 9.82 -13.98
CA GLU A 232 -12.08 9.27 -13.88
C GLU A 232 -12.25 8.37 -12.66
N ALA A 233 -11.28 7.49 -12.39
CA ALA A 233 -11.32 6.55 -11.26
C ALA A 233 -11.06 7.23 -9.90
N LEU A 234 -10.50 8.44 -9.87
CA LEU A 234 -10.26 9.23 -8.66
C LEU A 234 -11.45 10.11 -8.24
N VAL A 235 -12.48 10.25 -9.08
CA VAL A 235 -13.68 11.02 -8.74
C VAL A 235 -14.35 10.43 -7.50
N GLY A 236 -14.60 11.28 -6.49
CA GLY A 236 -15.20 10.88 -5.21
C GLY A 236 -14.23 10.24 -4.22
N ARG A 237 -12.93 10.18 -4.56
CA ARG A 237 -11.88 9.60 -3.71
C ARG A 237 -10.89 10.65 -3.17
N GLU A 238 -11.29 11.90 -3.11
CA GLU A 238 -10.43 13.02 -2.73
C GLU A 238 -9.94 12.96 -1.28
N LYS A 239 -10.59 12.15 -0.44
CA LYS A 239 -10.26 11.98 0.99
C LYS A 239 -9.64 10.61 1.31
N ASP A 240 -9.35 9.82 0.29
CA ASP A 240 -8.82 8.48 0.46
C ASP A 240 -7.30 8.49 0.67
N GLU A 241 -6.88 8.56 1.94
CA GLU A 241 -5.47 8.62 2.35
C GLU A 241 -4.68 7.37 1.94
N TYR A 242 -5.34 6.24 1.72
CA TYR A 242 -4.71 5.01 1.26
C TYR A 242 -4.03 5.19 -0.11
N LEU A 243 -4.55 6.09 -0.95
CA LEU A 243 -4.01 6.38 -2.29
C LEU A 243 -2.63 7.06 -2.27
N LEU A 244 -2.17 7.57 -1.12
CA LEU A 244 -0.85 8.21 -1.00
C LEU A 244 0.27 7.35 -1.62
N LEU A 245 0.19 6.03 -1.45
CA LEU A 245 1.16 5.07 -1.98
C LEU A 245 1.36 5.13 -3.51
N TYR A 246 0.36 5.63 -4.24
CA TYR A 246 0.33 5.60 -5.71
C TYR A 246 0.29 6.99 -6.32
N LEU A 247 -0.16 7.99 -5.58
CA LEU A 247 -0.30 9.35 -6.08
C LEU A 247 1.05 10.05 -6.30
N GLY A 248 2.13 9.59 -5.64
CA GLY A 248 3.46 10.19 -5.82
C GLY A 248 3.95 10.12 -7.27
N LEU A 249 3.83 8.97 -7.94
CA LEU A 249 4.15 8.84 -9.37
C LEU A 249 3.22 9.66 -10.26
N PHE A 250 1.95 9.82 -9.88
CA PHE A 250 1.00 10.65 -10.60
C PHE A 250 1.32 12.14 -10.46
N ILE A 251 1.78 12.58 -9.30
CA ILE A 251 2.35 13.92 -9.09
C ILE A 251 3.56 14.11 -10.01
N ALA A 252 4.46 13.15 -10.11
CA ALA A 252 5.62 13.23 -11.00
C ALA A 252 5.21 13.33 -12.48
N TYR A 253 4.19 12.59 -12.91
CA TYR A 253 3.62 12.75 -14.26
C TYR A 253 3.09 14.17 -14.51
N TYR A 254 2.31 14.70 -13.56
CA TYR A 254 1.79 16.05 -13.70
C TYR A 254 2.88 17.11 -13.63
N MET A 255 3.91 16.91 -12.82
CA MET A 255 5.03 17.85 -12.76
C MET A 255 5.74 17.99 -14.11
N MET A 256 5.81 16.90 -14.91
CA MET A 256 6.34 16.92 -16.28
C MET A 256 5.38 17.57 -17.29
N THR A 257 4.07 17.57 -17.04
CA THR A 257 3.07 17.90 -18.07
C THR A 257 2.22 19.13 -17.73
N LYS A 258 1.79 19.26 -16.50
CA LYS A 258 0.91 20.32 -15.96
C LYS A 258 1.27 20.61 -14.49
N PRO A 259 2.35 21.34 -14.21
CA PRO A 259 2.86 21.54 -12.84
C PRO A 259 1.83 22.08 -11.84
N GLU A 260 0.90 22.94 -12.25
CA GLU A 260 -0.14 23.46 -11.38
C GLU A 260 -1.04 22.33 -10.83
N ARG A 261 -1.38 21.37 -11.69
CA ARG A 261 -2.16 20.21 -11.27
C ARG A 261 -1.38 19.30 -10.32
N ALA A 262 -0.06 19.17 -10.50
CA ALA A 262 0.80 18.44 -9.57
C ALA A 262 0.74 19.04 -8.17
N TRP A 263 0.80 20.36 -8.05
CA TRP A 263 0.77 21.05 -6.76
C TRP A 263 -0.55 20.91 -6.02
N GLU A 264 -1.69 20.85 -6.72
CA GLU A 264 -2.98 20.52 -6.10
C GLU A 264 -2.97 19.14 -5.43
N TYR A 265 -2.33 18.14 -6.06
CA TYR A 265 -2.14 16.83 -5.45
C TYR A 265 -1.14 16.86 -4.29
N VAL A 266 -0.06 17.63 -4.38
CA VAL A 266 0.92 17.78 -3.30
C VAL A 266 0.25 18.35 -2.05
N GLU A 267 -0.51 19.45 -2.15
CA GLU A 267 -1.23 20.05 -1.02
C GLU A 267 -2.12 19.04 -0.31
N ARG A 268 -2.84 18.20 -1.07
CA ARG A 268 -3.66 17.12 -0.54
C ARG A 268 -2.83 16.05 0.17
N CYS A 269 -1.75 15.59 -0.47
CA CYS A 269 -0.97 14.45 0.00
C CYS A 269 -0.06 14.75 1.19
N ILE A 270 0.39 16.00 1.36
CA ILE A 270 1.30 16.36 2.47
C ILE A 270 0.69 16.00 3.82
N GLY A 271 -0.57 16.39 4.09
CA GLY A 271 -1.23 16.05 5.36
C GLY A 271 -1.33 14.54 5.60
N TRP A 272 -1.54 13.76 4.54
CA TRP A 272 -1.57 12.29 4.62
C TRP A 272 -0.19 11.70 4.91
N SER A 273 0.87 12.25 4.29
CA SER A 273 2.23 11.77 4.48
C SER A 273 2.75 11.93 5.91
N LEU A 274 2.18 12.86 6.68
CA LEU A 274 2.53 13.05 8.09
C LEU A 274 1.99 11.94 8.99
N ARG A 275 0.88 11.28 8.59
CA ARG A 275 0.13 10.32 9.41
C ARG A 275 0.25 8.87 8.93
N THR A 276 0.90 8.63 7.81
CA THR A 276 1.02 7.30 7.19
C THR A 276 2.13 6.46 7.81
N ASN A 277 2.19 5.15 7.46
CA ASN A 277 3.24 4.24 7.88
C ASN A 277 4.60 4.56 7.24
N THR A 278 5.64 3.91 7.77
CA THR A 278 7.04 4.14 7.39
C THR A 278 7.30 3.86 5.90
N LEU A 279 6.75 2.77 5.35
CA LEU A 279 6.96 2.41 3.94
C LEU A 279 6.30 3.41 2.98
N LYS A 280 5.04 3.77 3.23
CA LYS A 280 4.32 4.75 2.39
C LYS A 280 5.01 6.12 2.44
N LYS A 281 5.51 6.51 3.62
CA LYS A 281 6.29 7.74 3.79
C LYS A 281 7.58 7.72 2.97
N TYR A 282 8.34 6.62 3.03
CA TYR A 282 9.54 6.44 2.20
C TYR A 282 9.21 6.55 0.71
N ARG A 283 8.20 5.82 0.24
CA ARG A 283 7.80 5.80 -1.17
C ARG A 283 7.39 7.17 -1.66
N PHE A 284 6.49 7.83 -0.92
CA PHE A 284 6.04 9.18 -1.26
C PHE A 284 7.21 10.17 -1.30
N SER A 285 8.15 10.07 -0.35
CA SER A 285 9.35 10.92 -0.33
C SER A 285 10.22 10.69 -1.56
N CYS A 286 10.45 9.44 -1.98
CA CYS A 286 11.15 9.14 -3.22
C CYS A 286 10.44 9.72 -4.45
N ASP A 287 9.14 9.56 -4.54
CA ASP A 287 8.35 10.07 -5.65
C ASP A 287 8.34 11.61 -5.70
N MET A 288 8.35 12.28 -4.53
CA MET A 288 8.51 13.74 -4.46
C MET A 288 9.90 14.19 -4.88
N VAL A 289 10.97 13.47 -4.50
CA VAL A 289 12.33 13.74 -5.00
C VAL A 289 12.39 13.64 -6.52
N GLU A 290 11.72 12.64 -7.10
CA GLU A 290 11.60 12.50 -8.56
C GLU A 290 10.76 13.62 -9.18
N ALA A 291 9.58 13.90 -8.66
CA ALA A 291 8.67 14.92 -9.20
C ALA A 291 9.31 16.31 -9.22
N LEU A 292 9.95 16.72 -8.13
CA LEU A 292 10.52 18.06 -7.99
C LEU A 292 11.74 18.32 -8.88
N LYS A 293 12.27 17.34 -9.60
CA LYS A 293 13.27 17.56 -10.66
C LYS A 293 12.71 18.35 -11.84
N TYR A 294 11.42 18.16 -12.12
CA TYR A 294 10.75 18.73 -13.30
C TYR A 294 10.16 20.11 -13.02
N GLU A 295 10.13 20.56 -11.77
CA GLU A 295 9.73 21.94 -11.45
C GLU A 295 10.87 22.91 -11.74
N THR A 296 10.59 23.89 -12.56
CA THR A 296 11.59 24.87 -13.01
C THR A 296 11.55 26.19 -12.25
N ARG A 297 10.48 26.47 -11.52
CA ARG A 297 10.36 27.66 -10.68
C ARG A 297 11.19 27.49 -9.42
N PRO A 298 11.88 28.51 -8.95
CA PRO A 298 12.66 28.45 -7.71
C PRO A 298 11.76 28.38 -6.46
N GLU A 299 10.56 28.98 -6.54
CA GLU A 299 9.60 29.03 -5.45
C GLU A 299 8.16 28.81 -5.93
N VAL A 300 7.31 28.35 -5.03
CA VAL A 300 5.89 28.07 -5.28
C VAL A 300 5.05 28.53 -4.08
N SER A 301 3.80 28.87 -4.35
CA SER A 301 2.83 29.22 -3.31
C SER A 301 1.92 28.01 -3.03
N LEU A 302 1.89 27.52 -1.79
CA LEU A 302 1.15 26.33 -1.37
C LEU A 302 0.44 26.58 -0.04
N SER A 303 -0.72 25.94 0.12
CA SER A 303 -1.47 25.87 1.38
C SER A 303 -1.17 24.54 2.08
N LEU A 304 -0.11 24.50 2.88
CA LEU A 304 0.30 23.30 3.62
C LEU A 304 -0.18 23.34 5.08
N PRO A 305 -0.40 22.17 5.72
CA PRO A 305 -0.83 22.13 7.12
C PRO A 305 0.26 22.64 8.07
N GLU A 306 -0.14 23.23 9.20
CA GLU A 306 0.79 23.78 10.21
C GLU A 306 1.73 22.73 10.81
N GLU A 307 1.30 21.46 10.81
CA GLU A 307 2.10 20.33 11.29
C GLU A 307 3.23 19.93 10.32
N PHE A 308 3.25 20.49 9.10
CA PHE A 308 4.32 20.19 8.15
C PHE A 308 5.63 20.82 8.62
N PRO A 309 6.75 20.06 8.71
CA PRO A 309 8.00 20.57 9.29
C PRO A 309 8.59 21.83 8.65
N LEU A 310 8.26 22.06 7.37
CA LEU A 310 8.66 23.26 6.64
C LEU A 310 7.52 24.27 6.53
N TYR A 311 6.48 24.18 7.34
CA TYR A 311 5.34 25.11 7.28
C TYR A 311 5.77 26.56 7.30
N ARG A 312 5.17 27.38 6.45
CA ARG A 312 5.38 28.82 6.32
C ARG A 312 4.05 29.56 6.32
N PRO A 313 3.84 30.54 7.23
CA PRO A 313 2.58 31.31 7.27
C PRO A 313 2.30 32.13 6.01
N ASP A 314 3.35 32.51 5.27
CA ASP A 314 3.23 33.24 3.99
C ASP A 314 2.88 32.32 2.80
N GLY A 315 2.93 30.99 3.00
CA GLY A 315 2.66 30.00 2.00
C GLY A 315 3.67 29.91 0.86
N ILE A 316 4.85 30.57 0.97
CA ILE A 316 5.88 30.60 -0.09
C ILE A 316 6.99 29.61 0.27
N TYR A 317 7.21 28.64 -0.63
CA TYR A 317 8.16 27.55 -0.42
C TYR A 317 9.24 27.54 -1.51
N GLN A 318 10.50 27.39 -1.11
CA GLN A 318 11.59 27.13 -2.05
C GLN A 318 11.54 25.66 -2.51
N VAL A 319 11.49 25.42 -3.81
CA VAL A 319 11.41 24.06 -4.38
C VAL A 319 12.62 23.22 -3.98
N SER A 320 13.80 23.83 -3.91
CA SER A 320 15.02 23.16 -3.47
C SER A 320 14.96 22.70 -1.99
N GLU A 321 14.33 23.47 -1.11
CA GLU A 321 14.15 23.11 0.29
C GLU A 321 13.15 21.96 0.45
N LEU A 322 12.04 21.99 -0.29
CA LEU A 322 11.08 20.90 -0.33
C LEU A 322 11.74 19.61 -0.83
N ARG A 323 12.50 19.69 -1.94
CA ARG A 323 13.20 18.51 -2.46
C ARG A 323 14.22 17.95 -1.49
N ASN A 324 14.98 18.81 -0.81
CA ASN A 324 15.94 18.37 0.19
C ASN A 324 15.27 17.72 1.40
N TYR A 325 14.14 18.26 1.86
CA TYR A 325 13.34 17.68 2.93
C TYR A 325 12.92 16.24 2.60
N PHE A 326 12.33 16.02 1.42
CA PHE A 326 11.92 14.68 1.00
C PHE A 326 13.11 13.74 0.80
N TYR A 327 14.24 14.26 0.27
CA TYR A 327 15.46 13.48 0.15
C TYR A 327 15.95 13.00 1.52
N GLN A 328 16.08 13.89 2.49
CA GLN A 328 16.53 13.53 3.84
C GLN A 328 15.60 12.54 4.53
N GLN A 329 14.29 12.71 4.38
CA GLN A 329 13.31 11.78 4.91
C GLN A 329 13.43 10.40 4.24
N ALA A 330 13.58 10.35 2.92
CA ALA A 330 13.77 9.09 2.20
C ALA A 330 15.11 8.42 2.57
N GLU A 331 16.19 9.19 2.73
CA GLU A 331 17.52 8.69 3.11
C GLU A 331 17.51 8.03 4.49
N GLU A 332 16.93 8.69 5.49
CA GLU A 332 16.79 8.15 6.85
C GLU A 332 16.05 6.80 6.82
N LEU A 333 14.92 6.75 6.13
CA LEU A 333 14.10 5.55 6.04
C LEU A 333 14.76 4.44 5.22
N ALA A 334 15.46 4.79 4.12
CA ALA A 334 16.22 3.85 3.32
C ALA A 334 17.30 3.14 4.15
N LEU A 335 18.05 3.89 4.96
CA LEU A 335 19.08 3.32 5.84
C LEU A 335 18.50 2.30 6.83
N ARG A 336 17.32 2.57 7.40
CA ARG A 336 16.64 1.65 8.33
C ARG A 336 16.21 0.37 7.62
N TYR A 337 15.59 0.48 6.43
CA TYR A 337 15.19 -0.69 5.63
C TYR A 337 16.39 -1.50 5.18
N ASP A 338 17.43 -0.86 4.67
CA ASP A 338 18.63 -1.55 4.18
C ASP A 338 19.38 -2.26 5.31
N ALA A 339 19.48 -1.65 6.49
CA ALA A 339 20.05 -2.29 7.68
C ALA A 339 19.26 -3.54 8.08
N ARG A 340 17.91 -3.46 8.13
CA ARG A 340 17.03 -4.61 8.42
C ARG A 340 17.18 -5.72 7.37
N ASN A 341 17.22 -5.33 6.08
CA ASN A 341 17.21 -6.27 4.95
C ASN A 341 18.58 -6.86 4.64
N GLY A 342 19.66 -6.27 5.16
CA GLY A 342 21.04 -6.68 4.87
C GLY A 342 21.44 -6.43 3.42
N ASN A 343 20.94 -5.36 2.79
CA ASN A 343 21.25 -4.94 1.43
C ASN A 343 21.24 -3.42 1.29
N SER A 344 21.33 -2.88 0.06
CA SER A 344 21.30 -1.43 -0.23
C SER A 344 20.17 -1.01 -1.16
N GLY A 345 19.15 -1.84 -1.34
CA GLY A 345 18.14 -1.66 -2.39
C GLY A 345 17.33 -0.37 -2.26
N TYR A 346 16.98 0.02 -1.05
CA TYR A 346 16.24 1.25 -0.79
C TYR A 346 17.10 2.48 -1.03
N MET A 347 18.34 2.47 -0.55
CA MET A 347 19.29 3.58 -0.77
C MET A 347 19.70 3.67 -2.25
N ASP A 348 19.90 2.55 -2.94
CA ASP A 348 20.25 2.53 -4.35
C ASP A 348 19.14 3.10 -5.23
N ARG A 349 17.87 2.86 -4.87
CA ARG A 349 16.71 3.52 -5.50
C ARG A 349 16.80 5.04 -5.34
N LEU A 350 17.03 5.53 -4.13
CA LEU A 350 17.11 6.96 -3.86
C LEU A 350 18.29 7.62 -4.61
N LYS A 351 19.47 6.98 -4.63
CA LYS A 351 20.63 7.45 -5.39
C LYS A 351 20.36 7.54 -6.89
N GLN A 352 19.66 6.55 -7.45
CA GLN A 352 19.28 6.57 -8.86
C GLN A 352 18.37 7.77 -9.19
N LEU A 353 17.44 8.13 -8.29
CA LEU A 353 16.60 9.31 -8.46
C LEU A 353 17.42 10.62 -8.46
N MET A 354 18.58 10.65 -7.83
CA MET A 354 19.45 11.83 -7.81
C MET A 354 20.38 11.91 -9.02
N SER A 355 20.65 10.80 -9.68
CA SER A 355 21.64 10.71 -10.79
C SER A 355 21.06 11.00 -12.15
N ASN A 356 19.75 10.96 -12.31
CA ASN A 356 18.99 11.20 -13.54
C ASN A 356 18.29 12.56 -13.48
#